data_9dd80da1fa898c08da2a312c3d86ff05
#
_entry.id   9dd80da1fa898c08da2a312c3d86ff05
#
_cell.length_a   1.000
_cell.length_b   1.000
_cell.length_c   1.000
_cell.angle_alpha   90.00
_cell.angle_beta   90.00
_cell.angle_gamma   90.00
#
_symmetry.space_group_name_H-M   'P 1'
#
loop_
_entity.id
_entity.type
_entity.pdbx_description
1 polymer ?
#
loop_
_entity_poly.entity_id
_entity_poly.type
_entity_poly.pdbx_seq_one_letter_code
_entity_poly.pdbx_strand_id
1 'polypeptide(L)'
;ATTLFLTTGLFNQVVEFAPDALAALHTVLTGGEKVSLRHVNGLRERFPALRLVHVYGPTENTTFSSFHVIERRYEREVPIGGPIAHSTLWVLDARGQPVPIGVTGEVYCGGDGLARGYLNRRALTAEKFVPHPFGERVGERLYRTGDLGFWTEAGEIVFVGRNDDQVKIRGFRVELGEIETALRALPVIQQAVVVARPLGGTHELIAYYVARDEPGAAAVTVDALRDALGVALPAYLWPAHWVAMDALPLNANGKVDRRRLPPPGATGTGGTVDGGLTASLSPTEAEIAPIWAATLGVNAAPRDGNFFSLGGDSIKAIQIVARLRQLNYALKLADVFAQPTLAGLARYGGAGAARRADGSYAGAGVVSGEFPRAAGPILSDHFAGVAGGG
;
A
#
# COMPACT_ATOMS: atom_id res chain seq x y z
N ALA A 1 10.51 -17.03 -14.71
CA ALA A 1 9.76 -15.86 -15.20
C ALA A 1 10.74 -14.80 -15.67
N THR A 2 10.44 -14.13 -16.76
CA THR A 2 11.27 -13.03 -17.31
C THR A 2 10.65 -11.67 -17.06
N THR A 3 9.39 -11.64 -16.67
CA THR A 3 8.62 -10.42 -16.37
C THR A 3 7.93 -10.56 -15.02
N LEU A 4 7.97 -9.49 -14.21
CA LEU A 4 7.39 -9.46 -12.89
C LEU A 4 6.66 -8.12 -12.66
N PHE A 5 5.43 -8.18 -12.11
CA PHE A 5 4.75 -7.01 -11.57
C PHE A 5 4.88 -6.98 -10.05
N LEU A 6 5.22 -5.82 -9.52
CA LEU A 6 5.29 -5.53 -8.09
C LEU A 6 4.48 -4.26 -7.79
N THR A 7 3.62 -4.31 -6.78
CA THR A 7 3.04 -3.06 -6.26
C THR A 7 4.16 -2.13 -5.78
N THR A 8 3.96 -0.82 -5.85
CA THR A 8 5.01 0.17 -5.51
C THR A 8 5.63 -0.07 -4.13
N GLY A 9 4.80 -0.40 -3.13
CA GLY A 9 5.31 -0.71 -1.79
C GLY A 9 6.24 -1.93 -1.78
N LEU A 10 5.85 -3.03 -2.44
CA LEU A 10 6.67 -4.24 -2.53
C LEU A 10 7.92 -4.01 -3.41
N PHE A 11 7.78 -3.27 -4.52
CA PHE A 11 8.91 -2.87 -5.36
C PHE A 11 9.98 -2.13 -4.56
N ASN A 12 9.59 -1.13 -3.77
CA ASN A 12 10.51 -0.38 -2.93
C ASN A 12 11.27 -1.30 -1.96
N GLN A 13 10.58 -2.26 -1.33
CA GLN A 13 11.20 -3.22 -0.41
C GLN A 13 12.20 -4.14 -1.12
N VAL A 14 11.82 -4.68 -2.27
CA VAL A 14 12.74 -5.55 -3.04
C VAL A 14 13.99 -4.77 -3.47
N VAL A 15 13.82 -3.53 -3.94
CA VAL A 15 14.96 -2.67 -4.34
C VAL A 15 15.85 -2.32 -3.15
N GLU A 16 15.28 -2.10 -1.97
CA GLU A 16 16.04 -1.74 -0.76
C GLU A 16 16.81 -2.94 -0.19
N PHE A 17 16.18 -4.11 -0.08
CA PHE A 17 16.71 -5.24 0.69
C PHE A 17 17.22 -6.42 -0.14
N ALA A 18 16.75 -6.59 -1.37
CA ALA A 18 17.09 -7.73 -2.22
C ALA A 18 17.10 -7.37 -3.72
N PRO A 19 17.80 -6.30 -4.15
CA PRO A 19 17.78 -5.85 -5.53
C PRO A 19 18.27 -6.91 -6.51
N ASP A 20 19.19 -7.78 -6.10
CA ASP A 20 19.76 -8.84 -6.93
C ASP A 20 18.72 -9.93 -7.31
N ALA A 21 17.62 -10.03 -6.58
CA ALA A 21 16.51 -10.89 -6.98
C ALA A 21 15.86 -10.47 -8.31
N LEU A 22 16.07 -9.22 -8.74
CA LEU A 22 15.56 -8.67 -10.00
C LEU A 22 16.57 -8.82 -11.17
N ALA A 23 17.82 -9.19 -10.90
CA ALA A 23 18.90 -9.20 -11.89
C ALA A 23 18.66 -10.14 -13.07
N ALA A 24 17.95 -11.26 -12.84
CA ALA A 24 17.63 -12.25 -13.87
C ALA A 24 16.36 -11.93 -14.68
N LEU A 25 15.67 -10.83 -14.38
CA LEU A 25 14.46 -10.42 -15.08
C LEU A 25 14.78 -9.56 -16.29
N HIS A 26 13.94 -9.66 -17.31
CA HIS A 26 13.94 -8.77 -18.48
C HIS A 26 13.15 -7.50 -18.21
N THR A 27 11.99 -7.65 -17.57
CA THR A 27 11.07 -6.55 -17.35
C THR A 27 10.52 -6.59 -15.93
N VAL A 28 10.51 -5.44 -15.26
CA VAL A 28 9.81 -5.22 -14.02
C VAL A 28 8.79 -4.13 -14.23
N LEU A 29 7.53 -4.43 -13.90
CA LEU A 29 6.45 -3.46 -13.86
C LEU A 29 6.21 -3.07 -12.40
N THR A 30 5.97 -1.78 -12.15
CA THR A 30 5.59 -1.29 -10.82
C THR A 30 4.47 -0.27 -10.93
N GLY A 31 3.58 -0.26 -9.96
CA GLY A 31 2.43 0.64 -9.94
C GLY A 31 1.50 0.40 -8.76
N GLY A 32 0.31 0.99 -8.83
CA GLY A 32 -0.67 0.94 -7.75
C GLY A 32 -0.56 2.12 -6.79
N GLU A 33 0.60 2.76 -6.69
CA GLU A 33 0.85 4.00 -5.94
C GLU A 33 1.89 4.85 -6.68
N LYS A 34 2.08 6.10 -6.22
CA LYS A 34 3.14 6.96 -6.72
C LYS A 34 4.50 6.29 -6.50
N VAL A 35 5.30 6.15 -7.55
CA VAL A 35 6.62 5.52 -7.46
C VAL A 35 7.62 6.41 -6.75
N SER A 36 8.54 5.78 -6.02
CA SER A 36 9.64 6.47 -5.34
C SER A 36 10.80 6.71 -6.28
N LEU A 37 11.16 7.99 -6.49
CA LEU A 37 12.29 8.38 -7.33
C LEU A 37 13.61 7.73 -6.89
N ARG A 38 13.84 7.62 -5.58
CA ARG A 38 15.03 6.95 -5.02
C ARG A 38 15.14 5.52 -5.52
N HIS A 39 14.04 4.77 -5.45
CA HIS A 39 14.05 3.34 -5.77
C HIS A 39 14.10 3.09 -7.29
N VAL A 40 13.32 3.83 -8.09
CA VAL A 40 13.35 3.65 -9.55
C VAL A 40 14.69 4.09 -10.13
N ASN A 41 15.26 5.21 -9.67
CA ASN A 41 16.57 5.68 -10.12
C ASN A 41 17.69 4.73 -9.68
N GLY A 42 17.67 4.29 -8.41
CA GLY A 42 18.68 3.36 -7.89
C GLY A 42 18.66 2.00 -8.59
N LEU A 43 17.48 1.46 -8.87
CA LEU A 43 17.36 0.21 -9.62
C LEU A 43 17.87 0.37 -11.06
N ARG A 44 17.53 1.48 -11.69
CA ARG A 44 17.95 1.81 -13.04
C ARG A 44 19.48 1.95 -13.18
N GLU A 45 20.12 2.60 -12.19
CA GLU A 45 21.59 2.73 -12.12
C GLU A 45 22.27 1.37 -11.92
N ARG A 46 21.68 0.50 -11.07
CA ARG A 46 22.21 -0.82 -10.76
C ARG A 46 22.05 -1.82 -11.91
N PHE A 47 20.93 -1.80 -12.61
CA PHE A 47 20.58 -2.73 -13.69
C PHE A 47 20.14 -1.97 -14.95
N PRO A 48 21.06 -1.33 -15.71
CA PRO A 48 20.72 -0.50 -16.87
C PRO A 48 19.99 -1.25 -18.00
N ALA A 49 20.22 -2.57 -18.10
CA ALA A 49 19.60 -3.42 -19.12
C ALA A 49 18.17 -3.89 -18.72
N LEU A 50 17.79 -3.75 -17.45
CA LEU A 50 16.47 -4.12 -16.98
C LEU A 50 15.43 -3.11 -17.48
N ARG A 51 14.41 -3.58 -18.20
CA ARG A 51 13.28 -2.75 -18.59
C ARG A 51 12.39 -2.50 -17.39
N LEU A 52 12.35 -1.26 -16.91
CA LEU A 52 11.51 -0.83 -15.80
C LEU A 52 10.31 -0.06 -16.34
N VAL A 53 9.10 -0.45 -15.96
CA VAL A 53 7.85 0.11 -16.46
C VAL A 53 6.98 0.56 -15.29
N HIS A 54 6.58 1.83 -15.30
CA HIS A 54 5.55 2.35 -14.41
C HIS A 54 4.20 2.11 -15.05
N VAL A 55 3.27 1.49 -14.33
CA VAL A 55 1.92 1.19 -14.80
C VAL A 55 0.89 1.84 -13.89
N TYR A 56 -0.20 2.31 -14.49
CA TYR A 56 -1.31 2.92 -13.78
C TYR A 56 -2.63 2.39 -14.35
N GLY A 57 -3.62 2.24 -13.48
CA GLY A 57 -5.00 1.97 -13.86
C GLY A 57 -5.89 1.70 -12.64
N PRO A 58 -7.15 2.09 -12.72
CA PRO A 58 -8.17 1.71 -11.77
C PRO A 58 -8.68 0.30 -12.05
N THR A 59 -9.19 -0.39 -11.03
CA THR A 59 -9.84 -1.71 -11.16
C THR A 59 -10.99 -1.68 -12.15
N GLU A 60 -11.70 -0.57 -12.23
CA GLU A 60 -12.85 -0.33 -13.11
C GLU A 60 -12.48 -0.27 -14.59
N ASN A 61 -11.17 -0.22 -14.92
CA ASN A 61 -10.67 -0.33 -16.31
C ASN A 61 -9.61 -1.44 -16.43
N THR A 62 -9.88 -2.59 -15.85
CA THR A 62 -9.15 -3.88 -15.95
C THR A 62 -7.64 -3.74 -15.79
N THR A 63 -7.24 -3.41 -14.57
CA THR A 63 -5.89 -3.37 -13.99
C THR A 63 -5.01 -2.23 -14.50
N PHE A 64 -4.64 -2.18 -15.79
CA PHE A 64 -3.78 -1.13 -16.33
C PHE A 64 -4.49 -0.37 -17.44
N SER A 65 -4.39 0.95 -17.38
CA SER A 65 -4.93 1.86 -18.40
C SER A 65 -3.81 2.62 -19.09
N SER A 66 -2.66 2.77 -18.43
CA SER A 66 -1.48 3.41 -19.01
C SER A 66 -0.19 2.76 -18.55
N PHE A 67 0.88 3.07 -19.29
CA PHE A 67 2.23 2.70 -18.92
C PHE A 67 3.24 3.78 -19.32
N HIS A 68 4.35 3.80 -18.62
CA HIS A 68 5.53 4.61 -18.92
C HIS A 68 6.79 3.77 -18.78
N VAL A 69 7.65 3.75 -19.78
CA VAL A 69 8.96 3.07 -19.69
C VAL A 69 9.96 4.03 -19.05
N ILE A 70 10.54 3.62 -17.93
CA ILE A 70 11.51 4.43 -17.19
C ILE A 70 12.88 4.25 -17.82
N GLU A 71 13.23 5.11 -18.80
CA GLU A 71 14.47 5.01 -19.60
C GLU A 71 15.60 5.91 -19.09
N ARG A 72 15.27 6.92 -18.26
CA ARG A 72 16.21 7.91 -17.76
C ARG A 72 16.08 8.09 -16.26
N ARG A 73 16.97 8.84 -15.66
CA ARG A 73 16.84 9.33 -14.29
C ARG A 73 15.77 10.42 -14.22
N TYR A 74 14.95 10.39 -13.19
CA TYR A 74 13.92 11.39 -12.91
C TYR A 74 14.26 12.18 -11.66
N GLU A 75 14.10 13.51 -11.71
CA GLU A 75 14.39 14.42 -10.59
C GLU A 75 13.12 14.88 -9.85
N ARG A 76 11.97 14.78 -10.50
CA ARG A 76 10.68 15.23 -9.96
C ARG A 76 9.67 14.12 -9.96
N GLU A 77 8.93 13.96 -11.06
CA GLU A 77 7.84 13.00 -11.17
C GLU A 77 8.12 12.00 -12.30
N VAL A 78 7.77 10.74 -12.07
CA VAL A 78 7.70 9.74 -13.14
C VAL A 78 6.27 9.79 -13.68
N PRO A 79 6.07 9.99 -14.99
CA PRO A 79 4.74 9.95 -15.59
C PRO A 79 4.03 8.61 -15.32
N ILE A 80 2.70 8.63 -15.31
CA ILE A 80 1.90 7.39 -15.42
C ILE A 80 1.78 6.96 -16.88
N GLY A 81 2.28 7.77 -17.80
CA GLY A 81 2.46 7.49 -19.22
C GLY A 81 1.24 7.72 -20.09
N GLY A 82 1.26 7.11 -21.26
CA GLY A 82 0.17 7.10 -22.23
C GLY A 82 -0.70 5.86 -22.13
N PRO A 83 -1.84 5.83 -22.83
CA PRO A 83 -2.78 4.70 -22.79
C PRO A 83 -2.16 3.42 -23.36
N ILE A 84 -2.54 2.27 -22.80
CA ILE A 84 -2.26 0.97 -23.40
C ILE A 84 -3.18 0.74 -24.64
N ALA A 85 -2.88 -0.27 -25.43
CA ALA A 85 -3.72 -0.65 -26.55
C ALA A 85 -5.17 -0.88 -26.11
N HIS A 86 -6.13 -0.41 -26.93
CA HIS A 86 -7.58 -0.50 -26.67
C HIS A 86 -8.08 0.22 -25.40
N SER A 87 -7.25 1.09 -24.80
CA SER A 87 -7.64 2.00 -23.72
C SER A 87 -7.53 3.44 -24.18
N THR A 88 -8.34 4.32 -23.61
CA THR A 88 -8.29 5.76 -23.83
C THR A 88 -8.14 6.47 -22.50
N LEU A 89 -7.40 7.58 -22.51
CA LEU A 89 -7.23 8.45 -21.36
C LEU A 89 -7.61 9.88 -21.73
N TRP A 90 -8.30 10.53 -20.82
CA TRP A 90 -8.72 11.92 -20.96
C TRP A 90 -8.40 12.67 -19.68
N VAL A 91 -7.98 13.93 -19.82
CA VAL A 91 -7.86 14.85 -18.70
C VAL A 91 -8.86 15.96 -18.92
N LEU A 92 -9.88 16.01 -18.06
CA LEU A 92 -11.05 16.87 -18.24
C LEU A 92 -11.18 17.87 -17.08
N ASP A 93 -11.76 19.01 -17.40
CA ASP A 93 -12.16 20.02 -16.41
C ASP A 93 -13.49 19.65 -15.72
N ALA A 94 -13.95 20.50 -14.80
CA ALA A 94 -15.22 20.32 -14.09
C ALA A 94 -16.46 20.35 -15.00
N ARG A 95 -16.34 20.83 -16.24
CA ARG A 95 -17.39 20.88 -17.27
C ARG A 95 -17.32 19.68 -18.22
N GLY A 96 -16.36 18.76 -18.01
CA GLY A 96 -16.12 17.61 -18.87
C GLY A 96 -15.43 17.97 -20.19
N GLN A 97 -14.73 19.11 -20.27
CA GLN A 97 -13.99 19.52 -21.48
C GLN A 97 -12.51 19.17 -21.33
N PRO A 98 -11.82 18.76 -22.40
CA PRO A 98 -10.38 18.50 -22.38
C PRO A 98 -9.61 19.75 -21.95
N VAL A 99 -8.65 19.56 -21.05
CA VAL A 99 -7.77 20.65 -20.62
C VAL A 99 -6.55 20.77 -21.53
N PRO A 100 -5.96 21.95 -21.69
CA PRO A 100 -4.69 22.12 -22.41
C PRO A 100 -3.52 21.35 -21.76
N ILE A 101 -2.46 21.10 -22.53
CA ILE A 101 -1.19 20.53 -22.04
C ILE A 101 -0.68 21.36 -20.86
N GLY A 102 -0.21 20.70 -19.82
CA GLY A 102 0.30 21.30 -18.58
C GLY A 102 -0.78 21.76 -17.60
N VAL A 103 -2.06 21.75 -17.99
CA VAL A 103 -3.17 22.12 -17.10
C VAL A 103 -3.71 20.88 -16.39
N THR A 104 -3.83 20.98 -15.06
CA THR A 104 -4.37 19.90 -14.24
C THR A 104 -5.88 19.79 -14.42
N GLY A 105 -6.35 18.56 -14.65
CA GLY A 105 -7.75 18.16 -14.67
C GLY A 105 -7.94 16.78 -14.04
N GLU A 106 -9.17 16.29 -14.04
CA GLU A 106 -9.48 14.94 -13.58
C GLU A 106 -9.21 13.93 -14.71
N VAL A 107 -8.54 12.83 -14.36
CA VAL A 107 -8.23 11.74 -15.30
C VAL A 107 -9.46 10.85 -15.48
N TYR A 108 -9.79 10.55 -16.73
CA TYR A 108 -10.85 9.61 -17.10
C TYR A 108 -10.25 8.50 -17.94
N CYS A 109 -10.75 7.27 -17.72
CA CYS A 109 -10.33 6.08 -18.47
C CYS A 109 -11.50 5.53 -19.30
N GLY A 110 -11.20 5.07 -20.50
CA GLY A 110 -12.16 4.40 -21.38
C GLY A 110 -11.53 3.27 -22.17
N GLY A 111 -12.29 2.70 -23.09
CA GLY A 111 -11.86 1.60 -23.96
C GLY A 111 -12.40 0.24 -23.54
N ASP A 112 -11.82 -0.81 -24.13
CA ASP A 112 -12.34 -2.19 -24.03
C ASP A 112 -12.17 -2.78 -22.61
N GLY A 113 -11.24 -2.24 -21.81
CA GLY A 113 -11.01 -2.63 -20.42
C GLY A 113 -12.08 -2.14 -19.44
N LEU A 114 -13.00 -1.26 -19.87
CA LEU A 114 -13.97 -0.61 -19.00
C LEU A 114 -15.01 -1.59 -18.47
N ALA A 115 -15.15 -1.66 -17.15
CA ALA A 115 -16.13 -2.51 -16.48
C ALA A 115 -17.58 -2.06 -16.82
N ARG A 116 -18.54 -2.98 -16.67
CA ARG A 116 -19.96 -2.67 -16.85
C ARG A 116 -20.51 -1.72 -15.80
N GLY A 117 -19.93 -1.75 -14.59
CA GLY A 117 -20.33 -0.95 -13.45
C GLY A 117 -20.18 -1.71 -12.14
N TYR A 118 -20.68 -1.15 -11.06
CA TYR A 118 -20.69 -1.75 -9.73
C TYR A 118 -21.93 -2.63 -9.53
N LEU A 119 -21.72 -3.86 -9.07
CA LEU A 119 -22.79 -4.82 -8.84
C LEU A 119 -23.80 -4.27 -7.80
N ASN A 120 -25.09 -4.26 -8.17
CA ASN A 120 -26.20 -3.77 -7.35
C ASN A 120 -26.07 -2.31 -6.86
N ARG A 121 -25.25 -1.48 -7.52
CA ARG A 121 -25.01 -0.07 -7.18
C ARG A 121 -25.27 0.85 -8.37
N ARG A 122 -26.53 0.90 -8.85
CA ARG A 122 -26.90 1.66 -10.04
C ARG A 122 -26.57 3.15 -9.95
N ALA A 123 -26.86 3.79 -8.82
CA ALA A 123 -26.59 5.20 -8.62
C ALA A 123 -25.08 5.50 -8.68
N LEU A 124 -24.26 4.74 -7.97
CA LEU A 124 -22.80 4.88 -8.01
C LEU A 124 -22.22 4.56 -9.39
N THR A 125 -22.80 3.57 -10.09
CA THR A 125 -22.42 3.26 -11.47
C THR A 125 -22.68 4.45 -12.40
N ALA A 126 -23.85 5.07 -12.32
CA ALA A 126 -24.19 6.24 -13.12
C ALA A 126 -23.32 7.47 -12.79
N GLU A 127 -22.90 7.63 -11.55
CA GLU A 127 -21.99 8.70 -11.11
C GLU A 127 -20.56 8.53 -11.65
N LYS A 128 -20.05 7.29 -11.66
CA LYS A 128 -18.63 7.01 -11.97
C LYS A 128 -18.41 6.58 -13.42
N PHE A 129 -19.36 5.90 -14.04
CA PHE A 129 -19.29 5.48 -15.44
C PHE A 129 -20.18 6.40 -16.29
N VAL A 130 -19.61 7.53 -16.66
CA VAL A 130 -20.34 8.61 -17.35
C VAL A 130 -20.36 8.38 -18.87
N PRO A 131 -21.36 8.93 -19.61
CA PRO A 131 -21.32 8.93 -21.07
C PRO A 131 -20.03 9.59 -21.58
N HIS A 132 -19.45 9.03 -22.64
CA HIS A 132 -18.26 9.61 -23.28
C HIS A 132 -18.66 10.85 -24.10
N PRO A 133 -18.26 12.08 -23.70
CA PRO A 133 -18.74 13.29 -24.37
C PRO A 133 -18.18 13.48 -25.79
N PHE A 134 -17.09 12.76 -26.11
CA PHE A 134 -16.40 12.81 -27.41
C PHE A 134 -16.40 11.45 -28.11
N GLY A 135 -17.21 10.51 -27.63
CA GLY A 135 -17.28 9.14 -28.16
C GLY A 135 -17.84 9.10 -29.55
N GLU A 136 -17.26 8.28 -30.43
CA GLU A 136 -17.71 8.09 -31.79
C GLU A 136 -18.86 7.08 -31.90
N ARG A 137 -18.99 6.20 -30.90
CA ARG A 137 -20.02 5.15 -30.88
C ARG A 137 -21.06 5.43 -29.81
N VAL A 138 -22.31 5.14 -30.17
CA VAL A 138 -23.43 5.26 -29.22
C VAL A 138 -23.21 4.32 -28.02
N GLY A 139 -23.31 4.87 -26.81
CA GLY A 139 -23.18 4.10 -25.58
C GLY A 139 -21.74 3.98 -25.04
N GLU A 140 -20.76 4.60 -25.69
CA GLU A 140 -19.42 4.70 -25.11
C GLU A 140 -19.45 5.45 -23.78
N ARG A 141 -18.63 4.98 -22.85
CA ARG A 141 -18.54 5.54 -21.50
C ARG A 141 -17.10 5.77 -21.11
N LEU A 142 -16.91 6.67 -20.16
CA LEU A 142 -15.66 6.88 -19.45
C LEU A 142 -15.85 6.55 -17.97
N TYR A 143 -14.81 6.03 -17.37
CA TYR A 143 -14.73 5.92 -15.92
C TYR A 143 -14.09 7.17 -15.33
N ARG A 144 -14.77 7.81 -14.41
CA ARG A 144 -14.34 8.97 -13.65
C ARG A 144 -13.49 8.51 -12.48
N THR A 145 -12.15 8.67 -12.57
CA THR A 145 -11.21 8.03 -11.64
C THR A 145 -11.13 8.72 -10.28
N GLY A 146 -11.40 10.04 -10.22
CA GLY A 146 -11.06 10.88 -9.07
C GLY A 146 -9.58 11.25 -8.98
N ASP A 147 -8.75 10.74 -9.86
CA ASP A 147 -7.32 11.08 -9.94
C ASP A 147 -7.14 12.38 -10.73
N LEU A 148 -6.22 13.23 -10.28
CA LEU A 148 -5.83 14.47 -10.94
C LEU A 148 -4.51 14.30 -11.68
N GLY A 149 -4.41 14.86 -12.87
CA GLY A 149 -3.19 14.83 -13.67
C GLY A 149 -3.19 15.88 -14.76
N PHE A 150 -2.11 15.94 -15.51
CA PHE A 150 -2.00 16.79 -16.69
C PHE A 150 -1.21 16.10 -17.79
N TRP A 151 -1.50 16.45 -19.04
CA TRP A 151 -0.75 16.01 -20.22
C TRP A 151 0.57 16.75 -20.33
N THR A 152 1.64 16.05 -20.62
CA THR A 152 2.92 16.62 -21.04
C THR A 152 2.96 16.81 -22.56
N GLU A 153 3.94 17.58 -23.06
CA GLU A 153 4.20 17.72 -24.51
C GLU A 153 4.56 16.38 -25.17
N ALA A 154 5.07 15.42 -24.41
CA ALA A 154 5.39 14.08 -24.89
C ALA A 154 4.15 13.16 -25.02
N GLY A 155 2.94 13.65 -24.75
CA GLY A 155 1.73 12.84 -24.80
C GLY A 155 1.59 11.85 -23.64
N GLU A 156 2.17 12.16 -22.50
CA GLU A 156 2.13 11.34 -21.29
C GLU A 156 1.42 12.09 -20.16
N ILE A 157 0.74 11.36 -19.28
CA ILE A 157 0.08 11.96 -18.11
C ILE A 157 1.03 11.91 -16.91
N VAL A 158 1.15 13.03 -16.22
CA VAL A 158 1.75 13.14 -14.88
C VAL A 158 0.63 13.16 -13.85
N PHE A 159 0.70 12.24 -12.89
CA PHE A 159 -0.23 12.17 -11.76
C PHE A 159 0.09 13.24 -10.71
N VAL A 160 -0.91 13.99 -10.29
CA VAL A 160 -0.77 15.07 -9.29
C VAL A 160 -1.29 14.65 -7.92
N GLY A 161 -2.41 13.95 -7.87
CA GLY A 161 -3.07 13.58 -6.62
C GLY A 161 -4.50 13.12 -6.87
N ARG A 162 -5.35 13.20 -5.84
CA ARG A 162 -6.77 12.88 -5.92
C ARG A 162 -7.63 14.08 -5.54
N ASN A 163 -8.84 14.13 -6.07
CA ASN A 163 -9.85 15.14 -5.71
C ASN A 163 -10.83 14.65 -4.62
N ASP A 164 -10.63 13.42 -4.12
CA ASP A 164 -11.43 12.80 -3.07
C ASP A 164 -10.57 12.32 -1.88
N ASP A 165 -11.22 11.77 -0.85
CA ASP A 165 -10.56 11.25 0.36
C ASP A 165 -10.01 9.82 0.20
N GLN A 166 -10.07 9.24 -1.00
CA GLN A 166 -9.56 7.91 -1.27
C GLN A 166 -8.03 7.91 -1.26
N VAL A 167 -7.45 6.91 -0.65
CA VAL A 167 -5.99 6.74 -0.57
C VAL A 167 -5.57 5.37 -1.10
N LYS A 168 -4.33 5.28 -1.54
CA LYS A 168 -3.70 4.01 -1.86
C LYS A 168 -2.68 3.69 -0.78
N ILE A 169 -2.79 2.50 -0.17
CA ILE A 169 -1.93 2.05 0.92
C ILE A 169 -1.48 0.64 0.61
N ARG A 170 -0.18 0.43 0.38
CA ARG A 170 0.43 -0.88 0.06
C ARG A 170 -0.19 -1.53 -1.19
N GLY A 171 -0.65 -0.71 -2.13
CA GLY A 171 -1.34 -1.14 -3.34
C GLY A 171 -2.84 -1.42 -3.16
N PHE A 172 -3.36 -1.36 -1.95
CA PHE A 172 -4.80 -1.43 -1.71
C PHE A 172 -5.44 -0.06 -1.86
N ARG A 173 -6.60 -0.04 -2.48
CA ARG A 173 -7.46 1.13 -2.60
C ARG A 173 -8.33 1.22 -1.35
N VAL A 174 -8.16 2.27 -0.58
CA VAL A 174 -8.78 2.45 0.74
C VAL A 174 -9.71 3.65 0.71
N GLU A 175 -10.98 3.40 1.01
CA GLU A 175 -11.98 4.42 1.26
C GLU A 175 -11.99 4.74 2.75
N LEU A 176 -11.42 5.89 3.13
CA LEU A 176 -11.36 6.29 4.55
C LEU A 176 -12.75 6.35 5.19
N GLY A 177 -13.76 6.78 4.42
CA GLY A 177 -15.16 6.86 4.85
C GLY A 177 -15.79 5.51 5.20
N GLU A 178 -15.34 4.40 4.58
CA GLU A 178 -15.80 3.06 4.92
C GLU A 178 -15.35 2.67 6.33
N ILE A 179 -14.08 2.93 6.65
CA ILE A 179 -13.52 2.67 7.99
C ILE A 179 -14.19 3.55 9.02
N GLU A 180 -14.37 4.85 8.74
CA GLU A 180 -15.05 5.79 9.61
C GLU A 180 -16.51 5.35 9.89
N THR A 181 -17.19 4.82 8.88
CA THR A 181 -18.57 4.33 9.01
C THR A 181 -18.64 3.09 9.90
N ALA A 182 -17.72 2.14 9.70
CA ALA A 182 -17.63 0.95 10.53
C ALA A 182 -17.30 1.30 11.99
N LEU A 183 -16.39 2.26 12.23
CA LEU A 183 -16.06 2.75 13.57
C LEU A 183 -17.28 3.41 14.24
N ARG A 184 -17.99 4.29 13.55
CA ARG A 184 -19.18 4.98 14.08
C ARG A 184 -20.35 4.04 14.34
N ALA A 185 -20.38 2.86 13.71
CA ALA A 185 -21.39 1.85 14.01
C ALA A 185 -21.17 1.14 15.36
N LEU A 186 -19.96 1.25 15.94
CA LEU A 186 -19.68 0.67 17.26
C LEU A 186 -20.37 1.48 18.36
N PRO A 187 -21.14 0.85 19.27
CA PRO A 187 -21.88 1.55 20.33
C PRO A 187 -21.00 2.44 21.20
N VAL A 188 -19.75 2.04 21.43
CA VAL A 188 -18.79 2.75 22.29
C VAL A 188 -18.15 3.97 21.63
N ILE A 189 -18.38 4.20 20.35
CA ILE A 189 -17.80 5.32 19.60
C ILE A 189 -18.85 6.40 19.37
N GLN A 190 -18.54 7.63 19.78
CA GLN A 190 -19.35 8.80 19.49
C GLN A 190 -19.00 9.43 18.14
N GLN A 191 -17.70 9.61 17.88
CA GLN A 191 -17.17 10.18 16.65
C GLN A 191 -15.91 9.44 16.23
N ALA A 192 -15.68 9.32 14.93
CA ALA A 192 -14.45 8.79 14.40
C ALA A 192 -14.09 9.49 13.09
N VAL A 193 -12.79 9.73 12.89
CA VAL A 193 -12.20 10.16 11.64
C VAL A 193 -10.93 9.36 11.40
N VAL A 194 -10.70 9.00 10.14
CA VAL A 194 -9.50 8.26 9.73
C VAL A 194 -8.71 9.09 8.74
N VAL A 195 -7.40 9.10 8.90
CA VAL A 195 -6.48 9.75 7.94
C VAL A 195 -5.36 8.79 7.57
N ALA A 196 -4.83 8.97 6.35
CA ALA A 196 -3.58 8.34 5.93
C ALA A 196 -2.45 9.35 6.06
N ARG A 197 -1.39 9.01 6.78
CA ARG A 197 -0.19 9.86 6.91
C ARG A 197 1.07 9.09 6.55
N PRO A 198 2.07 9.76 5.94
CA PRO A 198 3.36 9.14 5.69
C PRO A 198 4.09 8.90 7.04
N LEU A 199 4.33 7.64 7.36
CA LEU A 199 5.06 7.18 8.52
C LEU A 199 6.04 6.06 8.08
N GLY A 200 7.30 6.14 8.48
CA GLY A 200 8.29 5.10 8.15
C GLY A 200 8.50 4.84 6.65
N GLY A 201 8.21 5.82 5.77
CA GLY A 201 8.37 5.69 4.32
C GLY A 201 7.16 5.09 3.58
N THR A 202 6.09 4.76 4.30
CA THR A 202 4.81 4.30 3.74
C THR A 202 3.65 5.13 4.31
N HIS A 203 2.50 5.10 3.64
CA HIS A 203 1.28 5.68 4.23
C HIS A 203 0.68 4.68 5.23
N GLU A 204 0.34 5.17 6.41
CA GLU A 204 -0.35 4.38 7.43
C GLU A 204 -1.69 5.02 7.83
N LEU A 205 -2.66 4.16 8.13
CA LEU A 205 -3.99 4.57 8.61
C LEU A 205 -3.92 4.90 10.09
N ILE A 206 -4.45 6.07 10.45
CA ILE A 206 -4.57 6.54 11.83
C ILE A 206 -6.04 6.82 12.10
N ALA A 207 -6.62 6.12 13.08
CA ALA A 207 -7.97 6.40 13.57
C ALA A 207 -7.93 7.33 14.76
N TYR A 208 -8.66 8.43 14.67
CA TYR A 208 -8.96 9.33 15.77
C TYR A 208 -10.40 9.12 16.18
N TYR A 209 -10.66 8.91 17.45
CA TYR A 209 -12.01 8.64 17.93
C TYR A 209 -12.32 9.34 19.25
N VAL A 210 -13.58 9.65 19.42
CA VAL A 210 -14.16 10.10 20.67
C VAL A 210 -15.03 8.96 21.18
N ALA A 211 -14.71 8.45 22.36
CA ALA A 211 -15.53 7.43 23.02
C ALA A 211 -16.83 8.04 23.54
N ARG A 212 -17.89 7.25 23.64
CA ARG A 212 -19.10 7.66 24.39
C ARG A 212 -18.78 7.63 25.88
N ASP A 213 -19.15 8.69 26.55
CA ASP A 213 -19.06 8.77 27.99
C ASP A 213 -20.33 8.12 28.59
N GLU A 214 -20.25 6.80 28.86
CA GLU A 214 -21.34 6.06 29.51
C GLU A 214 -20.89 5.74 30.95
N PRO A 215 -21.65 6.21 31.97
CA PRO A 215 -21.33 5.93 33.35
C PRO A 215 -21.29 4.41 33.63
N GLY A 216 -20.12 3.91 34.04
CA GLY A 216 -19.90 2.49 34.35
C GLY A 216 -19.47 1.62 33.16
N ALA A 217 -19.30 2.20 31.98
CA ALA A 217 -18.70 1.46 30.85
C ALA A 217 -17.22 1.20 31.09
N ALA A 218 -16.74 -0.01 30.67
CA ALA A 218 -15.32 -0.31 30.68
C ALA A 218 -14.58 0.60 29.68
N ALA A 219 -13.33 0.96 30.00
CA ALA A 219 -12.50 1.76 29.11
C ALA A 219 -12.39 1.07 27.74
N VAL A 220 -12.60 1.86 26.68
CA VAL A 220 -12.50 1.37 25.29
C VAL A 220 -11.05 1.03 25.01
N THR A 221 -10.75 -0.25 24.81
CA THR A 221 -9.39 -0.71 24.46
C THR A 221 -9.23 -0.78 22.95
N VAL A 222 -8.01 -0.53 22.46
CA VAL A 222 -7.67 -0.64 21.03
C VAL A 222 -7.91 -2.05 20.49
N ASP A 223 -7.64 -3.08 21.30
CA ASP A 223 -7.85 -4.48 20.91
C ASP A 223 -9.34 -4.78 20.71
N ALA A 224 -10.22 -4.30 21.60
CA ALA A 224 -11.65 -4.45 21.43
C ALA A 224 -12.18 -3.73 20.18
N LEU A 225 -11.63 -2.55 19.83
CA LEU A 225 -11.98 -1.84 18.61
C LEU A 225 -11.50 -2.60 17.36
N ARG A 226 -10.32 -3.21 17.39
CA ARG A 226 -9.78 -4.02 16.29
C ARG A 226 -10.61 -5.29 16.07
N ASP A 227 -10.93 -6.00 17.16
CA ASP A 227 -11.74 -7.21 17.08
C ASP A 227 -13.12 -6.90 16.49
N ALA A 228 -13.74 -5.80 16.92
CA ALA A 228 -15.03 -5.35 16.39
C ALA A 228 -14.94 -4.97 14.90
N LEU A 229 -13.88 -4.26 14.46
CA LEU A 229 -13.65 -3.95 13.06
C LEU A 229 -13.38 -5.21 12.24
N GLY A 230 -12.70 -6.21 12.82
CA GLY A 230 -12.36 -7.48 12.16
C GLY A 230 -13.57 -8.29 11.70
N VAL A 231 -14.73 -8.07 12.32
CA VAL A 231 -16.00 -8.66 11.88
C VAL A 231 -16.53 -8.00 10.60
N ALA A 232 -16.29 -6.70 10.42
CA ALA A 232 -16.89 -5.89 9.35
C ALA A 232 -15.93 -5.61 8.18
N LEU A 233 -14.64 -5.50 8.45
CA LEU A 233 -13.64 -5.03 7.48
C LEU A 233 -12.45 -6.00 7.35
N PRO A 234 -11.91 -6.17 6.13
CA PRO A 234 -10.69 -6.93 5.92
C PRO A 234 -9.47 -6.24 6.58
N ALA A 235 -8.46 -7.03 6.94
CA ALA A 235 -7.33 -6.60 7.75
C ALA A 235 -6.52 -5.41 7.15
N TYR A 236 -6.48 -5.26 5.83
CA TYR A 236 -5.77 -4.14 5.18
C TYR A 236 -6.45 -2.77 5.39
N LEU A 237 -7.70 -2.75 5.88
CA LEU A 237 -8.45 -1.53 6.26
C LEU A 237 -8.32 -1.19 7.75
N TRP A 238 -7.59 -1.99 8.54
CA TRP A 238 -7.47 -1.70 9.95
C TRP A 238 -6.46 -0.60 10.21
N PRO A 239 -6.81 0.43 10.99
CA PRO A 239 -5.88 1.48 11.37
C PRO A 239 -4.68 0.90 12.13
N ALA A 240 -3.47 1.31 11.71
CA ALA A 240 -2.23 0.95 12.40
C ALA A 240 -2.10 1.70 13.73
N HIS A 241 -2.60 2.94 13.77
CA HIS A 241 -2.53 3.81 14.94
C HIS A 241 -3.91 4.26 15.38
N TRP A 242 -4.09 4.37 16.70
CA TRP A 242 -5.33 4.74 17.34
C TRP A 242 -5.10 5.87 18.32
N VAL A 243 -5.88 6.94 18.23
CA VAL A 243 -5.75 8.13 19.06
C VAL A 243 -7.11 8.46 19.64
N ALA A 244 -7.28 8.24 20.93
CA ALA A 244 -8.44 8.71 21.68
C ALA A 244 -8.34 10.22 21.85
N MET A 245 -9.47 10.90 21.71
CA MET A 245 -9.58 12.35 21.86
C MET A 245 -10.84 12.71 22.66
N ASP A 246 -10.79 13.78 23.41
CA ASP A 246 -11.98 14.31 24.10
C ASP A 246 -12.94 14.95 23.08
N ALA A 247 -12.42 15.56 22.03
CA ALA A 247 -13.21 16.13 20.93
C ALA A 247 -12.37 16.17 19.64
N LEU A 248 -13.02 15.97 18.49
CA LEU A 248 -12.37 16.18 17.19
C LEU A 248 -12.28 17.69 16.89
N PRO A 249 -11.13 18.19 16.38
CA PRO A 249 -10.98 19.59 16.01
C PRO A 249 -11.89 19.92 14.83
N LEU A 250 -12.64 21.02 14.94
CA LEU A 250 -13.52 21.49 13.88
C LEU A 250 -12.95 22.75 13.21
N ASN A 251 -13.21 22.90 11.93
CA ASN A 251 -12.96 24.13 11.18
C ASN A 251 -14.11 25.15 11.38
N ALA A 252 -13.99 26.33 10.82
CA ALA A 252 -15.00 27.39 10.92
C ALA A 252 -16.39 27.00 10.39
N ASN A 253 -16.47 25.96 9.54
CA ASN A 253 -17.71 25.47 8.97
C ASN A 253 -18.31 24.26 9.75
N GLY A 254 -17.76 23.93 10.92
CA GLY A 254 -18.22 22.81 11.75
C GLY A 254 -17.80 21.42 11.23
N LYS A 255 -16.94 21.32 10.21
CA LYS A 255 -16.38 20.06 9.71
C LYS A 255 -15.07 19.74 10.42
N VAL A 256 -14.73 18.45 10.56
CA VAL A 256 -13.47 18.01 11.16
C VAL A 256 -12.29 18.62 10.39
N ASP A 257 -11.41 19.31 11.12
CA ASP A 257 -10.17 19.84 10.59
C ASP A 257 -9.06 18.79 10.69
N ARG A 258 -8.90 17.97 9.63
CA ARG A 258 -7.90 16.90 9.58
C ARG A 258 -6.46 17.38 9.71
N ARG A 259 -6.17 18.68 9.45
CA ARG A 259 -4.83 19.27 9.58
C ARG A 259 -4.44 19.51 11.03
N ARG A 260 -5.44 19.74 11.90
CA ARG A 260 -5.25 19.97 13.33
C ARG A 260 -5.20 18.70 14.17
N LEU A 261 -5.40 17.52 13.55
CA LEU A 261 -5.27 16.24 14.24
C LEU A 261 -3.78 16.02 14.65
N PRO A 262 -3.52 15.66 15.91
CA PRO A 262 -2.15 15.47 16.41
C PRO A 262 -1.46 14.27 15.71
N PRO A 263 -0.13 14.22 15.67
CA PRO A 263 0.56 13.02 15.27
C PRO A 263 0.28 11.86 16.27
N PRO A 264 0.31 10.59 15.81
CA PRO A 264 0.15 9.45 16.72
C PRO A 264 1.27 9.47 17.79
N GLY A 265 0.89 9.22 19.04
CA GLY A 265 1.82 9.26 20.19
C GLY A 265 2.00 10.63 20.86
N ALA A 266 1.43 11.72 20.32
CA ALA A 266 1.55 13.06 20.92
C ALA A 266 0.55 13.30 22.07
N THR A 267 -0.54 12.57 22.13
CA THR A 267 -1.50 12.62 23.23
C THR A 267 -1.24 11.44 24.16
N GLY A 268 -0.85 11.67 25.40
CA GLY A 268 -0.52 10.66 26.40
C GLY A 268 -1.67 9.73 26.85
N THR A 269 -2.79 9.71 26.11
CA THR A 269 -3.96 8.83 26.31
C THR A 269 -4.09 7.72 25.28
N GLY A 270 -3.20 7.67 24.28
CA GLY A 270 -3.03 6.45 23.48
C GLY A 270 -2.49 5.36 24.40
N GLY A 271 -3.27 4.30 24.60
CA GLY A 271 -2.91 3.22 25.51
C GLY A 271 -1.44 2.87 25.38
N THR A 272 -0.66 3.38 26.31
CA THR A 272 0.63 2.79 26.61
C THR A 272 0.28 1.34 26.90
N VAL A 273 0.70 0.46 26.02
CA VAL A 273 0.86 -0.94 26.40
C VAL A 273 1.95 -0.88 27.47
N ASP A 274 1.51 -0.57 28.70
CA ASP A 274 2.29 -0.77 29.90
C ASP A 274 2.30 -2.29 30.13
N GLY A 275 2.74 -2.99 29.10
CA GLY A 275 3.03 -4.41 29.11
C GLY A 275 4.35 -4.55 29.79
N GLY A 276 4.29 -4.71 31.12
CA GLY A 276 5.26 -5.28 32.00
C GLY A 276 6.70 -5.37 31.48
N LEU A 277 7.47 -4.29 31.58
CA LEU A 277 8.93 -4.28 31.47
C LEU A 277 9.63 -5.08 32.56
N THR A 278 8.96 -6.07 33.20
CA THR A 278 9.48 -6.83 34.34
C THR A 278 9.88 -8.27 34.00
N ALA A 279 9.62 -8.77 32.78
CA ALA A 279 10.20 -10.04 32.36
C ALA A 279 11.56 -9.77 31.70
N SER A 280 12.64 -10.24 32.30
CA SER A 280 13.98 -10.23 31.71
C SER A 280 13.93 -10.89 30.32
N LEU A 281 14.26 -10.13 29.27
CA LEU A 281 14.37 -10.66 27.92
C LEU A 281 15.47 -11.73 27.87
N SER A 282 15.20 -12.84 27.19
CA SER A 282 16.25 -13.79 26.86
C SER A 282 17.32 -13.14 25.97
N PRO A 283 18.53 -13.67 25.87
CA PRO A 283 19.57 -13.11 25.00
C PRO A 283 19.08 -12.94 23.53
N THR A 284 18.32 -13.89 23.01
CA THR A 284 17.75 -13.84 21.66
C THR A 284 16.67 -12.75 21.55
N GLU A 285 15.80 -12.63 22.54
CA GLU A 285 14.79 -11.57 22.57
C GLU A 285 15.44 -10.19 22.63
N ALA A 286 16.51 -10.02 23.43
CA ALA A 286 17.26 -8.77 23.54
C ALA A 286 17.95 -8.36 22.22
N GLU A 287 18.40 -9.32 21.42
CA GLU A 287 18.98 -9.09 20.09
C GLU A 287 17.92 -8.72 19.05
N ILE A 288 16.75 -9.35 19.09
CA ILE A 288 15.65 -9.10 18.14
C ILE A 288 14.87 -7.82 18.49
N ALA A 289 14.71 -7.50 19.77
CA ALA A 289 13.87 -6.40 20.25
C ALA A 289 14.17 -5.03 19.60
N PRO A 290 15.42 -4.59 19.41
CA PRO A 290 15.71 -3.31 18.74
C PRO A 290 15.23 -3.29 17.27
N ILE A 291 15.40 -4.41 16.55
CA ILE A 291 14.97 -4.54 15.15
C ILE A 291 13.45 -4.51 15.07
N TRP A 292 12.79 -5.23 16.00
CA TRP A 292 11.34 -5.26 16.12
C TRP A 292 10.78 -3.86 16.40
N ALA A 293 11.32 -3.18 17.42
CA ALA A 293 10.90 -1.83 17.79
C ALA A 293 11.11 -0.81 16.64
N ALA A 294 12.31 -0.81 16.04
CA ALA A 294 12.63 0.09 14.92
C ALA A 294 11.75 -0.16 13.67
N THR A 295 11.37 -1.43 13.41
CA THR A 295 10.53 -1.75 12.27
C THR A 295 9.07 -1.39 12.52
N LEU A 296 8.59 -1.56 13.74
CA LEU A 296 7.22 -1.20 14.11
C LEU A 296 7.03 0.30 14.37
N GLY A 297 8.12 1.03 14.64
CA GLY A 297 8.08 2.45 15.01
C GLY A 297 7.62 2.67 16.44
N VAL A 298 7.88 1.71 17.35
CA VAL A 298 7.56 1.77 18.78
C VAL A 298 8.81 2.03 19.61
N ASN A 299 8.68 2.66 20.79
CA ASN A 299 9.80 2.97 21.65
C ASN A 299 10.45 1.71 22.27
N ALA A 300 9.64 0.69 22.53
CA ALA A 300 10.09 -0.60 23.03
C ALA A 300 9.23 -1.72 22.44
N ALA A 301 9.80 -2.90 22.26
CA ALA A 301 9.09 -4.08 21.79
C ALA A 301 8.52 -4.84 23.00
N PRO A 302 7.19 -4.88 23.20
CA PRO A 302 6.59 -5.71 24.25
C PRO A 302 6.87 -7.18 23.92
N ARG A 303 7.34 -7.93 24.93
CA ARG A 303 7.74 -9.33 24.78
C ARG A 303 6.66 -10.22 24.19
N ASP A 304 5.44 -10.06 24.68
CA ASP A 304 4.26 -10.84 24.28
C ASP A 304 3.29 -10.05 23.38
N GLY A 305 3.69 -8.83 22.96
CA GLY A 305 2.89 -8.00 22.06
C GLY A 305 2.81 -8.61 20.67
N ASN A 306 1.59 -8.73 20.14
CA ASN A 306 1.37 -9.25 18.80
C ASN A 306 1.87 -8.25 17.75
N PHE A 307 2.71 -8.73 16.82
CA PHE A 307 3.30 -7.95 15.72
C PHE A 307 2.28 -7.11 14.95
N PHE A 308 1.17 -7.74 14.57
CA PHE A 308 0.12 -7.08 13.80
C PHE A 308 -0.66 -6.08 14.64
N SER A 309 -0.86 -6.38 15.94
CA SER A 309 -1.49 -5.45 16.88
C SER A 309 -0.64 -4.21 17.17
N LEU A 310 0.67 -4.32 17.05
CA LEU A 310 1.63 -3.22 17.21
C LEU A 310 1.85 -2.41 15.92
N GLY A 311 1.01 -2.60 14.90
CA GLY A 311 1.11 -1.90 13.62
C GLY A 311 2.03 -2.59 12.61
N GLY A 312 2.33 -3.87 12.82
CA GLY A 312 3.02 -4.73 11.86
C GLY A 312 2.10 -5.12 10.70
N ASP A 313 2.70 -5.36 9.56
CA ASP A 313 2.05 -5.77 8.32
C ASP A 313 2.97 -6.67 7.50
N SER A 314 2.50 -7.15 6.35
CA SER A 314 3.29 -8.03 5.48
C SER A 314 4.61 -7.40 5.02
N ILE A 315 4.65 -6.08 4.79
CA ILE A 315 5.86 -5.37 4.38
C ILE A 315 6.84 -5.28 5.53
N LYS A 316 6.38 -4.86 6.72
CA LYS A 316 7.18 -4.83 7.94
C LYS A 316 7.67 -6.24 8.34
N ALA A 317 6.87 -7.28 8.09
CA ALA A 317 7.28 -8.67 8.29
C ALA A 317 8.43 -9.07 7.35
N ILE A 318 8.40 -8.66 6.08
CA ILE A 318 9.52 -8.86 5.15
C ILE A 318 10.78 -8.12 5.65
N GLN A 319 10.63 -6.87 6.13
CA GLN A 319 11.75 -6.09 6.66
C GLN A 319 12.40 -6.75 7.88
N ILE A 320 11.59 -7.23 8.83
CA ILE A 320 12.09 -7.94 10.01
C ILE A 320 12.86 -9.18 9.60
N VAL A 321 12.28 -10.02 8.74
CA VAL A 321 12.93 -11.24 8.26
C VAL A 321 14.24 -10.92 7.54
N ALA A 322 14.25 -9.89 6.67
CA ALA A 322 15.46 -9.48 5.96
C ALA A 322 16.59 -9.03 6.93
N ARG A 323 16.24 -8.19 7.91
CA ARG A 323 17.20 -7.71 8.92
C ARG A 323 17.70 -8.83 9.83
N LEU A 324 16.83 -9.75 10.25
CA LEU A 324 17.20 -10.88 11.09
C LEU A 324 18.07 -11.89 10.33
N ARG A 325 17.85 -12.06 9.02
CA ARG A 325 18.75 -12.88 8.17
C ARG A 325 20.17 -12.29 8.08
N GLN A 326 20.32 -10.96 8.09
CA GLN A 326 21.64 -10.31 8.15
C GLN A 326 22.39 -10.62 9.47
N LEU A 327 21.65 -10.96 10.53
CA LEU A 327 22.17 -11.46 11.81
C LEU A 327 22.25 -13.00 11.86
N ASN A 328 22.17 -13.68 10.71
CA ASN A 328 22.22 -15.14 10.57
C ASN A 328 21.04 -15.92 11.20
N TYR A 329 19.88 -15.28 11.39
CA TYR A 329 18.66 -16.00 11.77
C TYR A 329 18.04 -16.66 10.53
N ALA A 330 17.78 -17.98 10.58
CA ALA A 330 17.19 -18.75 9.48
C ALA A 330 15.63 -18.63 9.45
N LEU A 331 15.11 -17.42 9.56
CA LEU A 331 13.67 -17.15 9.59
C LEU A 331 13.08 -17.01 8.21
N LYS A 332 11.84 -17.49 8.06
CA LYS A 332 10.98 -17.32 6.88
C LYS A 332 9.86 -16.34 7.21
N LEU A 333 9.29 -15.74 6.16
CA LEU A 333 8.15 -14.83 6.33
C LEU A 333 6.97 -15.52 7.03
N ALA A 334 6.72 -16.79 6.71
CA ALA A 334 5.66 -17.59 7.34
C ALA A 334 5.82 -17.71 8.87
N ASP A 335 7.05 -17.65 9.38
CA ASP A 335 7.33 -17.79 10.81
C ASP A 335 6.84 -16.57 11.60
N VAL A 336 6.89 -15.37 11.01
CA VAL A 336 6.34 -14.13 11.62
C VAL A 336 4.81 -14.21 11.73
N PHE A 337 4.15 -14.81 10.74
CA PHE A 337 2.69 -15.01 10.78
C PHE A 337 2.28 -16.10 11.76
N ALA A 338 3.08 -17.19 11.87
CA ALA A 338 2.82 -18.29 12.80
C ALA A 338 3.13 -17.92 14.26
N GLN A 339 4.12 -17.05 14.49
CA GLN A 339 4.60 -16.64 15.79
C GLN A 339 4.70 -15.10 15.87
N PRO A 340 3.56 -14.40 15.92
CA PRO A 340 3.54 -12.94 15.77
C PRO A 340 3.91 -12.17 17.04
N THR A 341 4.67 -12.76 17.96
CA THR A 341 5.19 -12.09 19.15
C THR A 341 6.73 -12.15 19.20
N LEU A 342 7.35 -11.19 19.88
CA LEU A 342 8.81 -11.18 20.05
C LEU A 342 9.27 -12.48 20.70
N ALA A 343 8.59 -12.92 21.77
CA ALA A 343 8.90 -14.17 22.48
C ALA A 343 8.70 -15.41 21.60
N GLY A 344 7.65 -15.44 20.80
CA GLY A 344 7.36 -16.53 19.87
C GLY A 344 8.43 -16.65 18.80
N LEU A 345 8.77 -15.54 18.16
CA LEU A 345 9.77 -15.50 17.09
C LEU A 345 11.18 -15.83 17.60
N ALA A 346 11.54 -15.35 18.81
CA ALA A 346 12.83 -15.63 19.42
C ALA A 346 13.00 -17.13 19.73
N ARG A 347 11.96 -17.83 20.17
CA ARG A 347 11.99 -19.28 20.38
C ARG A 347 12.18 -20.03 19.06
N TYR A 348 11.52 -19.58 18.00
CA TYR A 348 11.59 -20.20 16.68
C TYR A 348 12.97 -20.00 16.03
N GLY A 349 13.51 -18.79 16.11
CA GLY A 349 14.86 -18.45 15.61
C GLY A 349 15.98 -19.11 16.42
N GLY A 350 15.79 -19.29 17.73
CA GLY A 350 16.78 -19.92 18.63
C GLY A 350 16.88 -21.43 18.49
N ALA A 351 15.82 -22.12 18.10
CA ALA A 351 15.82 -23.57 17.89
C ALA A 351 16.55 -24.02 16.60
N GLY A 352 16.75 -23.10 15.64
CA GLY A 352 17.49 -23.37 14.39
C GLY A 352 18.91 -22.81 14.34
N ALA A 353 19.28 -21.95 15.30
CA ALA A 353 20.60 -21.33 15.38
C ALA A 353 21.54 -22.08 16.32
N ALA A 354 21.74 -23.39 16.10
CA ALA A 354 23.01 -23.99 16.50
C ALA A 354 24.08 -23.35 15.61
N ARG A 355 24.71 -22.29 16.10
CA ARG A 355 25.95 -21.74 15.54
C ARG A 355 26.89 -22.91 15.33
N ARG A 356 27.05 -23.36 14.08
CA ARG A 356 28.23 -24.13 13.73
C ARG A 356 29.40 -23.14 13.67
N ALA A 357 30.33 -23.34 14.54
CA ALA A 357 31.58 -22.54 14.63
C ALA A 357 32.48 -22.68 13.37
N ASP A 358 32.04 -23.36 12.33
CA ASP A 358 32.82 -23.74 11.15
C ASP A 358 32.34 -23.16 9.82
N GLY A 359 31.35 -22.27 9.80
CA GLY A 359 30.97 -21.53 8.58
C GLY A 359 30.37 -22.37 7.44
N SER A 360 29.99 -23.64 7.65
CA SER A 360 29.44 -24.48 6.61
C SER A 360 27.90 -24.49 6.63
N TYR A 361 27.28 -24.13 5.50
CA TYR A 361 25.84 -24.28 5.24
C TYR A 361 25.50 -25.77 5.04
N ALA A 362 24.74 -26.37 5.95
CA ALA A 362 24.05 -27.60 5.64
C ALA A 362 22.81 -27.25 4.79
N GLY A 363 22.89 -27.55 3.52
CA GLY A 363 21.81 -27.31 2.56
C GLY A 363 20.52 -28.00 2.99
N ALA A 364 19.48 -27.23 3.30
CA ALA A 364 18.11 -27.71 3.29
C ALA A 364 17.67 -27.76 1.82
N GLY A 365 17.30 -28.97 1.39
CA GLY A 365 16.94 -29.28 0.01
C GLY A 365 15.89 -28.32 -0.55
N VAL A 366 16.13 -27.94 -1.78
CA VAL A 366 15.15 -27.28 -2.65
C VAL A 366 13.99 -28.25 -2.82
N VAL A 367 12.85 -27.93 -2.19
CA VAL A 367 11.60 -28.59 -2.52
C VAL A 367 11.14 -28.01 -3.85
N SER A 368 11.38 -28.74 -4.93
CA SER A 368 10.81 -28.48 -6.25
C SER A 368 9.32 -28.81 -6.20
N GLY A 369 8.49 -27.82 -5.86
CA GLY A 369 7.07 -27.87 -6.08
C GLY A 369 6.79 -27.53 -7.54
N GLU A 370 6.34 -28.51 -8.32
CA GLU A 370 5.79 -28.26 -9.66
C GLU A 370 4.50 -27.44 -9.53
N PHE A 371 4.56 -26.20 -10.01
CA PHE A 371 3.36 -25.42 -10.28
C PHE A 371 2.71 -25.95 -11.58
N PRO A 372 1.39 -26.14 -11.64
CA PRO A 372 0.72 -26.51 -12.86
C PRO A 372 0.95 -25.44 -13.93
N ARG A 373 1.41 -25.84 -15.08
CA ARG A 373 1.60 -24.99 -16.26
C ARG A 373 0.26 -24.45 -16.70
N ALA A 374 0.00 -23.17 -16.45
CA ALA A 374 -1.08 -22.46 -17.12
C ALA A 374 -0.68 -22.23 -18.58
N ALA A 375 -1.55 -22.63 -19.48
CA ALA A 375 -1.35 -22.58 -20.93
C ALA A 375 -1.36 -21.14 -21.48
N GLY A 376 -0.41 -20.86 -22.38
CA GLY A 376 -0.50 -19.87 -23.46
C GLY A 376 0.15 -18.52 -23.21
N PRO A 377 0.86 -17.99 -24.22
CA PRO A 377 1.52 -16.69 -24.17
C PRO A 377 0.55 -15.58 -24.51
N ILE A 378 0.09 -14.83 -23.52
CA ILE A 378 -0.85 -13.70 -23.75
C ILE A 378 -0.16 -12.33 -23.82
N LEU A 379 1.14 -12.23 -23.52
CA LEU A 379 1.80 -10.91 -23.37
C LEU A 379 3.00 -10.62 -24.28
N SER A 380 3.46 -11.56 -25.14
CA SER A 380 4.65 -11.32 -25.96
C SER A 380 4.39 -10.50 -27.23
N ASP A 381 3.19 -10.56 -27.82
CA ASP A 381 2.96 -9.99 -29.15
C ASP A 381 2.36 -8.56 -29.15
N HIS A 382 1.84 -8.10 -28.03
CA HIS A 382 1.21 -6.76 -27.96
C HIS A 382 2.19 -5.61 -27.67
N PHE A 383 3.40 -5.91 -27.21
CA PHE A 383 4.43 -4.90 -26.93
C PHE A 383 5.44 -4.66 -28.04
N ALA A 384 5.42 -5.46 -29.10
CA ALA A 384 6.37 -5.37 -30.22
C ALA A 384 5.96 -4.36 -31.32
N GLY A 385 4.73 -3.84 -31.32
CA GLY A 385 4.15 -3.10 -32.42
C GLY A 385 4.32 -1.58 -32.43
N VAL A 386 4.96 -0.95 -31.44
CA VAL A 386 4.97 0.53 -31.31
C VAL A 386 6.33 1.16 -31.66
N ALA A 387 7.30 0.40 -32.13
CA ALA A 387 8.63 0.93 -32.50
C ALA A 387 8.85 0.99 -34.03
N GLY A 388 7.88 1.45 -34.81
CA GLY A 388 8.04 1.57 -36.26
C GLY A 388 6.87 2.22 -36.96
N GLY A 389 6.83 3.53 -37.01
CA GLY A 389 5.91 4.29 -37.85
C GLY A 389 6.14 5.79 -37.69
N GLY A 390 6.80 6.37 -38.67
CA GLY A 390 7.39 7.65 -38.82
C GLY A 390 6.57 8.91 -38.52
#